data_0eaf9573ae4ee45214d06a4a86f6abbc
#
_entry.id   0eaf9573ae4ee45214d06a4a86f6abbc
#
_cell.length_a   1.000
_cell.length_b   1.000
_cell.length_c   1.000
_cell.angle_alpha   90.00
_cell.angle_beta   90.00
_cell.angle_gamma   90.00
#
_symmetry.space_group_name_H-M   'P 1'
#
loop_
_entity.id
_entity.type
_entity.pdbx_description
1 polymer ?
#
loop_
_entity_poly.entity_id
_entity_poly.type
_entity_poly.pdbx_seq_one_letter_code
_entity_poly.pdbx_strand_id
1 'polypeptide(L)'
;MNSIKTLYKLMEVSSRDLEIPDAYQRKLNTERVAKIVAGFNERIANEPKVSFRDGHYYVFDGQHTIVARKHMNGNNDLPILCKVYYGMTEQDEALLFAMQTGVSAALTPSARLRANLRGEDKASGEFYEATEEAGLHVGFERGGGTGRILCINTAFAEFKRVGAEIYKEALTLLLEAWGGDPDSLRAEIIQGIVHFVELYHGEYDRERLIYSLRAYEPKFIYAAGKAEKELRGVKRYVNLFYRIYNGRRRHSTLPMKF
;
A
#
# COMPACT_ATOMS: atom_id res chain seq x y z
N MET A 1 32.87 3.27 18.40
CA MET A 1 32.16 4.18 17.47
C MET A 1 32.38 3.66 16.06
N ASN A 2 31.39 3.02 15.46
CA ASN A 2 31.48 2.64 14.06
C ASN A 2 31.40 3.90 13.21
N SER A 3 32.52 4.23 12.51
CA SER A 3 32.52 5.33 11.55
C SER A 3 31.50 4.99 10.44
N ILE A 4 30.51 5.85 10.26
CA ILE A 4 29.59 5.78 9.13
C ILE A 4 30.46 6.02 7.88
N LYS A 5 30.83 4.95 7.16
CA LYS A 5 31.53 5.08 5.88
C LYS A 5 30.61 5.83 4.93
N THR A 6 31.10 6.92 4.34
CA THR A 6 30.39 7.61 3.26
C THR A 6 30.31 6.66 2.08
N LEU A 7 29.15 6.10 1.83
CA LEU A 7 28.90 5.07 0.81
C LEU A 7 28.66 5.66 -0.60
N TYR A 8 28.85 6.96 -0.79
CA TYR A 8 28.59 7.63 -2.06
C TYR A 8 29.75 8.55 -2.45
N LYS A 9 29.84 8.87 -3.73
CA LYS A 9 30.66 9.96 -4.28
C LYS A 9 29.75 11.06 -4.84
N LEU A 10 30.13 12.33 -4.64
CA LEU A 10 29.54 13.45 -5.37
C LEU A 10 30.22 13.54 -6.73
N MET A 11 29.46 13.43 -7.80
CA MET A 11 29.96 13.58 -9.16
C MET A 11 28.87 14.08 -10.11
N GLU A 12 29.30 14.79 -11.15
CA GLU A 12 28.42 15.19 -12.25
C GLU A 12 28.16 13.99 -13.16
N VAL A 13 26.86 13.74 -13.42
CA VAL A 13 26.39 12.72 -14.36
C VAL A 13 25.53 13.41 -15.41
N SER A 14 25.74 13.12 -16.68
CA SER A 14 24.86 13.65 -17.73
C SER A 14 23.43 13.19 -17.52
N SER A 15 22.48 14.10 -17.64
CA SER A 15 21.06 13.78 -17.46
C SER A 15 20.53 12.71 -18.44
N ARG A 16 21.25 12.50 -19.56
CA ARG A 16 20.92 11.44 -20.53
C ARG A 16 21.29 10.04 -20.02
N ASP A 17 22.30 9.96 -19.14
CA ASP A 17 22.83 8.70 -18.63
C ASP A 17 22.12 8.28 -17.32
N LEU A 18 21.18 9.12 -16.83
CA LEU A 18 20.39 8.87 -15.63
C LEU A 18 19.12 8.08 -15.99
N GLU A 19 19.05 6.85 -15.55
CA GLU A 19 17.93 5.94 -15.77
C GLU A 19 16.96 5.95 -14.58
N ILE A 20 15.66 5.99 -14.87
CA ILE A 20 14.60 5.95 -13.85
C ILE A 20 13.90 4.60 -13.97
N PRO A 21 14.14 3.65 -13.04
CA PRO A 21 13.57 2.31 -13.13
C PRO A 21 12.05 2.30 -12.91
N ASP A 22 11.28 1.86 -13.90
CA ASP A 22 9.82 1.76 -13.81
C ASP A 22 9.37 0.68 -12.81
N ALA A 23 10.24 -0.30 -12.50
CA ALA A 23 9.91 -1.43 -11.65
C ALA A 23 9.48 -1.05 -10.22
N TYR A 24 10.08 0.00 -9.65
CA TYR A 24 9.79 0.46 -8.29
C TYR A 24 9.50 1.96 -8.18
N GLN A 25 9.89 2.75 -9.18
CA GLN A 25 9.65 4.19 -9.18
C GLN A 25 8.16 4.52 -9.43
N ARG A 26 7.73 5.65 -8.92
CA ARG A 26 6.40 6.19 -9.24
C ARG A 26 6.41 6.84 -10.63
N LYS A 27 5.26 6.83 -11.30
CA LYS A 27 5.07 7.59 -12.54
C LYS A 27 5.37 9.07 -12.31
N LEU A 28 6.01 9.70 -13.29
CA LEU A 28 6.32 11.12 -13.24
C LEU A 28 5.04 11.96 -13.12
N ASN A 29 5.04 12.90 -12.20
CA ASN A 29 3.95 13.86 -12.03
C ASN A 29 4.36 15.20 -12.64
N THR A 30 3.77 15.55 -13.78
CA THR A 30 4.08 16.76 -14.54
C THR A 30 3.69 18.05 -13.80
N GLU A 31 2.60 18.05 -13.03
CA GLU A 31 2.21 19.20 -12.21
C GLU A 31 3.25 19.47 -11.12
N ARG A 32 3.82 18.41 -10.54
CA ARG A 32 4.89 18.54 -9.56
C ARG A 32 6.17 19.08 -10.20
N VAL A 33 6.52 18.62 -11.40
CA VAL A 33 7.65 19.18 -12.16
C VAL A 33 7.43 20.67 -12.39
N ALA A 34 6.25 21.09 -12.84
CA ALA A 34 5.93 22.51 -13.07
C ALA A 34 6.05 23.35 -11.78
N LYS A 35 5.61 22.81 -10.62
CA LYS A 35 5.78 23.50 -9.32
C LYS A 35 7.24 23.62 -8.93
N ILE A 36 8.07 22.59 -9.18
CA ILE A 36 9.50 22.67 -8.92
C ILE A 36 10.14 23.71 -9.82
N VAL A 37 9.84 23.72 -11.11
CA VAL A 37 10.36 24.72 -12.07
C VAL A 37 10.02 26.15 -11.64
N ALA A 38 8.75 26.40 -11.26
CA ALA A 38 8.28 27.74 -10.85
C ALA A 38 8.96 28.25 -9.57
N GLY A 39 9.34 27.37 -8.66
CA GLY A 39 9.97 27.72 -7.38
C GLY A 39 11.41 27.21 -7.25
N PHE A 40 12.08 26.90 -8.36
CA PHE A 40 13.40 26.28 -8.32
C PHE A 40 14.45 27.20 -7.68
N ASN A 41 15.16 26.66 -6.72
CA ASN A 41 16.29 27.34 -6.08
C ASN A 41 17.41 26.34 -5.86
N GLU A 42 18.53 26.54 -6.54
CA GLU A 42 19.70 25.67 -6.47
C GLU A 42 20.25 25.47 -5.05
N ARG A 43 20.12 26.50 -4.20
CA ARG A 43 20.63 26.47 -2.81
C ARG A 43 19.86 25.53 -1.89
N ILE A 44 18.64 25.17 -2.27
CA ILE A 44 17.75 24.28 -1.48
C ILE A 44 17.41 22.98 -2.23
N ALA A 45 17.78 22.88 -3.50
CA ALA A 45 17.57 21.68 -4.30
C ALA A 45 18.55 20.59 -3.83
N ASN A 46 18.01 19.42 -3.48
CA ASN A 46 18.83 18.27 -3.12
C ASN A 46 19.46 17.62 -4.36
N GLU A 47 20.67 17.09 -4.18
CA GLU A 47 21.31 16.29 -5.21
C GLU A 47 20.54 14.97 -5.37
N PRO A 48 20.25 14.54 -6.62
CA PRO A 48 19.66 13.22 -6.88
C PRO A 48 20.52 12.10 -6.31
N LYS A 49 19.88 11.05 -5.79
CA LYS A 49 20.56 9.85 -5.32
C LYS A 49 20.49 8.78 -6.40
N VAL A 50 21.64 8.26 -6.76
CA VAL A 50 21.86 7.40 -7.90
C VAL A 50 22.65 6.17 -7.48
N SER A 51 22.25 4.99 -7.90
CA SER A 51 23.02 3.77 -7.80
C SER A 51 23.79 3.53 -9.10
N PHE A 52 25.07 3.21 -9.00
CA PHE A 52 25.86 2.77 -10.14
C PHE A 52 26.05 1.26 -10.07
N ARG A 53 25.43 0.55 -10.99
CA ARG A 53 25.53 -0.91 -11.18
C ARG A 53 25.54 -1.26 -12.66
N ASP A 54 26.24 -2.29 -13.02
CA ASP A 54 26.30 -2.84 -14.39
C ASP A 54 26.64 -1.81 -15.48
N GLY A 55 27.38 -0.74 -15.12
CA GLY A 55 27.76 0.33 -16.04
C GLY A 55 26.70 1.44 -16.21
N HIS A 56 25.60 1.39 -15.48
CA HIS A 56 24.44 2.29 -15.59
C HIS A 56 24.20 3.07 -14.31
N TYR A 57 23.56 4.25 -14.42
CA TYR A 57 23.20 5.15 -13.32
C TYR A 57 21.70 5.10 -13.05
N TYR A 58 21.27 4.36 -12.05
CA TYR A 58 19.86 4.20 -11.68
C TYR A 58 19.44 5.18 -10.59
N VAL A 59 18.49 6.05 -10.90
CA VAL A 59 17.97 7.07 -9.98
C VAL A 59 16.97 6.44 -9.02
N PHE A 60 17.26 6.42 -7.71
CA PHE A 60 16.29 5.99 -6.71
C PHE A 60 15.70 7.14 -5.89
N ASP A 61 16.23 8.38 -6.02
CA ASP A 61 15.62 9.60 -5.47
C ASP A 61 15.95 10.80 -6.35
N GLY A 62 14.98 11.74 -6.51
CA GLY A 62 15.18 13.02 -7.20
C GLY A 62 14.73 13.07 -8.65
N GLN A 63 13.97 12.07 -9.18
CA GLN A 63 13.51 12.06 -10.58
C GLN A 63 12.82 13.37 -11.02
N HIS A 64 11.95 13.96 -10.16
CA HIS A 64 11.25 15.21 -10.50
C HIS A 64 12.20 16.42 -10.60
N THR A 65 13.26 16.43 -9.77
CA THR A 65 14.30 17.47 -9.80
C THR A 65 15.13 17.36 -11.07
N ILE A 66 15.48 16.15 -11.50
CA ILE A 66 16.19 15.90 -12.76
C ILE A 66 15.38 16.44 -13.95
N VAL A 67 14.08 16.05 -14.01
CA VAL A 67 13.19 16.49 -15.09
C VAL A 67 12.98 18.01 -15.06
N ALA A 68 12.85 18.61 -13.87
CA ALA A 68 12.74 20.07 -13.74
C ALA A 68 13.99 20.79 -14.25
N ARG A 69 15.19 20.30 -13.91
CA ARG A 69 16.47 20.86 -14.41
C ARG A 69 16.57 20.75 -15.94
N LYS A 70 16.20 19.59 -16.52
CA LYS A 70 16.14 19.45 -17.99
C LYS A 70 15.15 20.43 -18.61
N HIS A 71 13.98 20.57 -18.04
CA HIS A 71 12.96 21.50 -18.53
C HIS A 71 13.48 22.96 -18.55
N MET A 72 14.14 23.39 -17.47
CA MET A 72 14.76 24.74 -17.38
C MET A 72 15.91 24.92 -18.37
N ASN A 73 16.58 23.82 -18.77
CA ASN A 73 17.63 23.84 -19.79
C ASN A 73 17.07 23.66 -21.23
N GLY A 74 15.82 24.02 -21.46
CA GLY A 74 15.16 23.88 -22.77
C GLY A 74 14.97 22.45 -23.24
N ASN A 75 14.83 21.51 -22.31
CA ASN A 75 14.79 20.04 -22.50
C ASN A 75 16.07 19.43 -23.08
N ASN A 76 17.18 20.18 -23.09
CA ASN A 76 18.48 19.65 -23.46
C ASN A 76 19.11 18.91 -22.28
N ASP A 77 20.02 17.99 -22.60
CA ASP A 77 20.81 17.31 -21.59
C ASP A 77 21.81 18.27 -20.92
N LEU A 78 22.06 18.01 -19.63
CA LEU A 78 22.98 18.80 -18.82
C LEU A 78 23.67 17.93 -17.78
N PRO A 79 24.86 18.31 -17.31
CA PRO A 79 25.48 17.66 -16.16
C PRO A 79 24.68 17.99 -14.90
N ILE A 80 24.42 16.97 -14.08
CA ILE A 80 23.72 17.10 -12.80
C ILE A 80 24.60 16.52 -11.70
N LEU A 81 24.87 17.31 -10.67
CA LEU A 81 25.58 16.84 -9.50
C LEU A 81 24.72 15.82 -8.74
N CYS A 82 25.22 14.60 -8.61
CA CYS A 82 24.52 13.48 -8.01
C CYS A 82 25.31 12.86 -6.84
N LYS A 83 24.59 12.29 -5.88
CA LYS A 83 25.14 11.36 -4.89
C LYS A 83 25.12 9.95 -5.48
N VAL A 84 26.28 9.47 -5.96
CA VAL A 84 26.40 8.17 -6.62
C VAL A 84 26.85 7.12 -5.61
N TYR A 85 26.01 6.11 -5.41
CA TYR A 85 26.23 4.97 -4.53
C TYR A 85 26.73 3.77 -5.34
N TYR A 86 27.64 2.98 -4.76
CA TYR A 86 28.23 1.80 -5.38
C TYR A 86 27.93 0.55 -4.57
N GLY A 87 27.84 -0.59 -5.25
CA GLY A 87 27.66 -1.88 -4.61
C GLY A 87 26.22 -2.12 -4.09
N MET A 88 25.25 -1.39 -4.62
CA MET A 88 23.83 -1.61 -4.38
C MET A 88 23.24 -2.58 -5.40
N THR A 89 22.24 -3.33 -4.97
CA THR A 89 21.36 -4.13 -5.82
C THR A 89 20.08 -3.35 -6.15
N GLU A 90 19.30 -3.83 -7.11
CA GLU A 90 18.00 -3.26 -7.42
C GLU A 90 17.03 -3.36 -6.22
N GLN A 91 17.15 -4.43 -5.42
CA GLN A 91 16.40 -4.60 -4.19
C GLN A 91 16.72 -3.50 -3.17
N ASP A 92 18.00 -3.18 -2.99
CA ASP A 92 18.44 -2.09 -2.11
C ASP A 92 17.86 -0.74 -2.56
N GLU A 93 17.91 -0.45 -3.86
CA GLU A 93 17.34 0.77 -4.46
C GLU A 93 15.84 0.87 -4.19
N ALA A 94 15.10 -0.23 -4.39
CA ALA A 94 13.65 -0.29 -4.17
C ALA A 94 13.29 -0.10 -2.69
N LEU A 95 14.02 -0.74 -1.77
CA LEU A 95 13.82 -0.57 -0.33
C LEU A 95 14.11 0.87 0.12
N LEU A 96 15.21 1.44 -0.33
CA LEU A 96 15.55 2.84 0.00
C LEU A 96 14.53 3.81 -0.58
N PHE A 97 14.02 3.57 -1.80
CA PHE A 97 12.92 4.35 -2.37
C PHE A 97 11.65 4.26 -1.51
N ALA A 98 11.28 3.05 -1.02
CA ALA A 98 10.15 2.85 -0.14
C ALA A 98 10.30 3.55 1.22
N MET A 99 11.53 3.62 1.74
CA MET A 99 11.87 4.20 3.04
C MET A 99 12.07 5.72 3.01
N GLN A 100 12.01 6.37 1.85
CA GLN A 100 12.23 7.81 1.72
C GLN A 100 11.35 8.60 2.69
N THR A 101 11.97 9.42 3.52
CA THR A 101 11.35 10.33 4.46
C THR A 101 11.82 11.77 4.18
N GLY A 102 11.00 12.76 4.48
CA GLY A 102 11.37 14.17 4.41
C GLY A 102 10.60 14.97 3.33
N VAL A 103 11.25 15.91 2.67
CA VAL A 103 10.66 16.89 1.73
C VAL A 103 10.05 16.24 0.47
N SER A 104 10.41 15.01 0.16
CA SER A 104 9.77 14.23 -0.91
C SER A 104 8.30 13.98 -0.58
N ALA A 105 7.40 14.12 -1.58
CA ALA A 105 6.00 13.77 -1.38
C ALA A 105 5.90 12.31 -0.91
N ALA A 106 5.13 12.08 0.14
CA ALA A 106 4.89 10.75 0.67
C ALA A 106 4.45 9.79 -0.44
N LEU A 107 4.99 8.59 -0.43
CA LEU A 107 4.57 7.54 -1.36
C LEU A 107 3.12 7.17 -1.10
N THR A 108 2.37 6.94 -2.17
CA THR A 108 1.05 6.30 -2.03
C THR A 108 1.21 4.89 -1.45
N PRO A 109 0.20 4.34 -0.75
CA PRO A 109 0.26 2.97 -0.24
C PRO A 109 0.62 1.94 -1.31
N SER A 110 0.05 2.07 -2.52
CA SER A 110 0.35 1.18 -3.64
C SER A 110 1.79 1.32 -4.14
N ALA A 111 2.33 2.54 -4.26
CA ALA A 111 3.72 2.75 -4.66
C ALA A 111 4.70 2.20 -3.62
N ARG A 112 4.41 2.39 -2.33
CA ARG A 112 5.23 1.85 -1.24
C ARG A 112 5.23 0.32 -1.25
N LEU A 113 4.05 -0.30 -1.35
CA LEU A 113 3.95 -1.76 -1.38
C LEU A 113 4.67 -2.34 -2.60
N ARG A 114 4.51 -1.74 -3.80
CA ARG A 114 5.22 -2.19 -5.01
C ARG A 114 6.74 -2.16 -4.82
N ALA A 115 7.26 -1.08 -4.25
CA ALA A 115 8.69 -0.96 -3.98
C ALA A 115 9.18 -1.97 -2.93
N ASN A 116 8.40 -2.20 -1.87
CA ASN A 116 8.70 -3.22 -0.86
C ASN A 116 8.72 -4.63 -1.47
N LEU A 117 7.73 -4.97 -2.31
CA LEU A 117 7.69 -6.26 -3.00
C LEU A 117 8.91 -6.44 -3.92
N ARG A 118 9.31 -5.40 -4.64
CA ARG A 118 10.51 -5.44 -5.48
C ARG A 118 11.79 -5.57 -4.66
N GLY A 119 11.80 -4.95 -3.48
CA GLY A 119 12.88 -5.06 -2.49
C GLY A 119 12.85 -6.33 -1.65
N GLU A 120 11.97 -7.26 -1.96
CA GLU A 120 11.81 -8.54 -1.26
C GLU A 120 11.55 -8.38 0.26
N ASP A 121 10.83 -7.30 0.64
CA ASP A 121 10.38 -7.14 2.03
C ASP A 121 9.45 -8.27 2.42
N LYS A 122 9.87 -9.08 3.40
CA LYS A 122 9.19 -10.30 3.81
C LYS A 122 7.73 -10.07 4.19
N ALA A 123 7.45 -9.05 5.02
CA ALA A 123 6.08 -8.80 5.49
C ALA A 123 5.15 -8.37 4.35
N SER A 124 5.67 -7.60 3.40
CA SER A 124 4.93 -7.18 2.20
C SER A 124 4.67 -8.36 1.25
N GLY A 125 5.63 -9.28 1.12
CA GLY A 125 5.49 -10.51 0.34
C GLY A 125 4.41 -11.41 0.93
N GLU A 126 4.50 -11.72 2.22
CA GLU A 126 3.52 -12.55 2.93
C GLU A 126 2.09 -11.97 2.88
N PHE A 127 1.95 -10.65 2.99
CA PHE A 127 0.67 -9.96 2.84
C PHE A 127 0.11 -10.10 1.43
N TYR A 128 0.95 -9.89 0.42
CA TYR A 128 0.56 -10.00 -0.98
C TYR A 128 0.11 -11.42 -1.29
N GLU A 129 0.91 -12.43 -0.93
CA GLU A 129 0.59 -13.85 -1.12
C GLU A 129 -0.71 -14.25 -0.41
N ALA A 130 -0.89 -13.86 0.85
CA ALA A 130 -2.11 -14.14 1.60
C ALA A 130 -3.36 -13.52 0.95
N THR A 131 -3.22 -12.34 0.31
CA THR A 131 -4.32 -11.69 -0.41
C THR A 131 -4.67 -12.45 -1.68
N GLU A 132 -3.66 -12.86 -2.48
CA GLU A 132 -3.86 -13.63 -3.71
C GLU A 132 -4.41 -15.04 -3.40
N GLU A 133 -3.91 -15.72 -2.37
CA GLU A 133 -4.42 -17.02 -1.92
C GLU A 133 -5.89 -16.96 -1.45
N ALA A 134 -6.33 -15.83 -0.92
CA ALA A 134 -7.74 -15.61 -0.60
C ALA A 134 -8.61 -15.37 -1.84
N GLY A 135 -8.03 -15.32 -3.04
CA GLY A 135 -8.72 -15.08 -4.32
C GLY A 135 -9.04 -13.60 -4.59
N LEU A 136 -8.40 -12.70 -3.87
CA LEU A 136 -8.50 -11.24 -4.06
C LEU A 136 -7.16 -10.68 -4.51
N HIS A 137 -7.17 -9.48 -5.10
CA HIS A 137 -5.97 -8.84 -5.64
C HIS A 137 -5.69 -7.49 -4.99
N VAL A 138 -4.42 -7.17 -4.80
CA VAL A 138 -4.04 -5.82 -4.37
C VAL A 138 -4.19 -4.83 -5.53
N GLY A 139 -4.94 -3.77 -5.32
CA GLY A 139 -5.18 -2.72 -6.31
C GLY A 139 -4.03 -1.72 -6.40
N PHE A 140 -3.06 -1.95 -7.28
CA PHE A 140 -1.93 -1.04 -7.49
C PHE A 140 -2.27 0.18 -8.35
N GLU A 141 -3.31 0.10 -9.16
CA GLU A 141 -3.71 1.16 -10.07
C GLU A 141 -4.96 1.90 -9.58
N ARG A 142 -5.14 3.12 -10.09
CA ARG A 142 -6.36 3.88 -9.84
C ARG A 142 -7.52 3.24 -10.61
N GLY A 143 -8.62 3.06 -9.94
CA GLY A 143 -9.84 2.48 -10.49
C GLY A 143 -10.30 1.28 -9.67
N GLY A 144 -11.57 1.31 -9.27
CA GLY A 144 -12.23 0.20 -8.61
C GLY A 144 -12.45 -0.94 -9.61
N GLY A 145 -12.44 -2.16 -9.12
CA GLY A 145 -12.76 -3.36 -9.88
C GLY A 145 -13.13 -4.46 -8.92
N THR A 146 -13.91 -5.42 -9.39
CA THR A 146 -14.27 -6.61 -8.62
C THR A 146 -13.01 -7.33 -8.14
N GLY A 147 -13.00 -7.73 -6.88
CA GLY A 147 -11.89 -8.48 -6.27
C GLY A 147 -10.64 -7.67 -5.96
N ARG A 148 -10.67 -6.33 -6.02
CA ARG A 148 -9.48 -5.50 -5.79
C ARG A 148 -9.51 -4.74 -4.47
N ILE A 149 -8.53 -4.96 -3.62
CA ILE A 149 -8.33 -4.24 -2.36
C ILE A 149 -7.57 -2.94 -2.62
N LEU A 150 -8.26 -1.81 -2.49
CA LEU A 150 -7.68 -0.47 -2.66
C LEU A 150 -7.20 0.16 -1.34
N CYS A 151 -7.75 -0.28 -0.21
CA CYS A 151 -7.39 0.20 1.13
C CYS A 151 -6.15 -0.51 1.69
N ILE A 152 -5.05 -0.50 0.91
CA ILE A 152 -3.83 -1.27 1.15
C ILE A 152 -3.29 -1.07 2.58
N ASN A 153 -3.20 0.17 3.07
CA ASN A 153 -2.67 0.43 4.42
C ASN A 153 -3.50 -0.26 5.50
N THR A 154 -4.83 -0.21 5.38
CA THR A 154 -5.74 -0.85 6.33
C THR A 154 -5.61 -2.36 6.26
N ALA A 155 -5.69 -2.93 5.06
CA ALA A 155 -5.58 -4.37 4.85
C ALA A 155 -4.23 -4.92 5.35
N PHE A 156 -3.12 -4.23 5.06
CA PHE A 156 -1.79 -4.61 5.52
C PHE A 156 -1.65 -4.47 7.05
N ALA A 157 -2.26 -3.46 7.66
CA ALA A 157 -2.27 -3.31 9.12
C ALA A 157 -3.01 -4.45 9.79
N GLU A 158 -4.18 -4.84 9.27
CA GLU A 158 -4.95 -5.98 9.77
C GLU A 158 -4.19 -7.30 9.59
N PHE A 159 -3.61 -7.54 8.41
CA PHE A 159 -2.76 -8.71 8.17
C PHE A 159 -1.63 -8.82 9.21
N LYS A 160 -0.90 -7.74 9.47
CA LYS A 160 0.18 -7.74 10.47
C LYS A 160 -0.32 -7.98 11.89
N ARG A 161 -1.54 -7.58 12.19
CA ARG A 161 -2.13 -7.72 13.52
C ARG A 161 -2.58 -9.15 13.80
N VAL A 162 -3.24 -9.80 12.83
CA VAL A 162 -3.87 -11.11 13.07
C VAL A 162 -3.13 -12.29 12.41
N GLY A 163 -2.16 -12.03 11.54
CA GLY A 163 -1.46 -13.05 10.76
C GLY A 163 -2.24 -13.55 9.54
N ALA A 164 -1.59 -14.42 8.76
CA ALA A 164 -2.10 -14.85 7.46
C ALA A 164 -3.38 -15.70 7.56
N GLU A 165 -3.50 -16.54 8.56
CA GLU A 165 -4.63 -17.49 8.71
C GLU A 165 -5.95 -16.73 8.87
N ILE A 166 -6.08 -15.94 9.91
CA ILE A 166 -7.29 -15.15 10.21
C ILE A 166 -7.59 -14.14 9.09
N TYR A 167 -6.55 -13.51 8.54
CA TYR A 167 -6.70 -12.56 7.45
C TYR A 167 -7.27 -13.22 6.19
N LYS A 168 -6.73 -14.36 5.76
CA LYS A 168 -7.23 -15.11 4.59
C LYS A 168 -8.65 -15.59 4.81
N GLU A 169 -8.95 -16.15 5.99
CA GLU A 169 -10.30 -16.60 6.34
C GLU A 169 -11.31 -15.45 6.19
N ALA A 170 -11.00 -14.27 6.75
CA ALA A 170 -11.86 -13.10 6.67
C ALA A 170 -12.09 -12.63 5.22
N LEU A 171 -11.03 -12.57 4.40
CA LEU A 171 -11.14 -12.17 3.00
C LEU A 171 -11.93 -13.17 2.17
N THR A 172 -11.72 -14.46 2.39
CA THR A 172 -12.47 -15.51 1.69
C THR A 172 -13.97 -15.46 2.01
N LEU A 173 -14.34 -15.12 3.25
CA LEU A 173 -15.75 -14.89 3.61
C LEU A 173 -16.37 -13.75 2.80
N LEU A 174 -15.66 -12.63 2.64
CA LEU A 174 -16.13 -11.50 1.83
C LEU A 174 -16.28 -11.87 0.36
N LEU A 175 -15.29 -12.59 -0.18
CA LEU A 175 -15.30 -13.05 -1.56
C LEU A 175 -16.48 -14.01 -1.83
N GLU A 176 -16.67 -15.00 -0.96
CA GLU A 176 -17.76 -15.97 -1.13
C GLU A 176 -19.14 -15.37 -0.89
N ALA A 177 -19.27 -14.40 0.03
CA ALA A 177 -20.53 -13.73 0.28
C ALA A 177 -20.94 -12.83 -0.90
N TRP A 178 -20.00 -12.06 -1.46
CA TRP A 178 -20.30 -10.96 -2.37
C TRP A 178 -19.49 -10.92 -3.67
N GLY A 179 -18.75 -12.00 -3.99
CA GLY A 179 -18.04 -12.13 -5.27
C GLY A 179 -16.97 -11.07 -5.51
N GLY A 180 -16.42 -10.47 -4.44
CA GLY A 180 -15.43 -9.41 -4.59
C GLY A 180 -16.01 -8.04 -4.97
N ASP A 181 -17.28 -7.79 -4.67
CA ASP A 181 -17.92 -6.47 -4.85
C ASP A 181 -17.05 -5.37 -4.21
N PRO A 182 -16.76 -4.25 -4.90
CA PRO A 182 -15.89 -3.19 -4.38
C PRO A 182 -16.35 -2.59 -3.05
N ASP A 183 -17.66 -2.52 -2.80
CA ASP A 183 -18.18 -2.01 -1.52
C ASP A 183 -17.93 -2.99 -0.37
N SER A 184 -17.82 -4.31 -0.64
CA SER A 184 -17.43 -5.31 0.36
C SER A 184 -15.97 -5.21 0.77
N LEU A 185 -15.12 -4.62 -0.08
CA LEU A 185 -13.68 -4.48 0.13
C LEU A 185 -13.28 -3.09 0.65
N ARG A 186 -14.23 -2.33 1.20
CA ARG A 186 -13.93 -1.07 1.91
C ARG A 186 -13.17 -1.31 3.19
N ALA A 187 -12.33 -0.36 3.58
CA ALA A 187 -11.48 -0.44 4.76
C ALA A 187 -12.25 -0.86 6.03
N GLU A 188 -13.39 -0.24 6.27
CA GLU A 188 -14.20 -0.48 7.46
C GLU A 188 -14.82 -1.89 7.48
N ILE A 189 -15.20 -2.41 6.31
CA ILE A 189 -15.76 -3.76 6.19
C ILE A 189 -14.66 -4.80 6.40
N ILE A 190 -13.48 -4.62 5.75
CA ILE A 190 -12.32 -5.50 5.96
C ILE A 190 -11.93 -5.51 7.45
N GLN A 191 -11.80 -4.34 8.09
CA GLN A 191 -11.52 -4.28 9.52
C GLN A 191 -12.58 -5.01 10.35
N GLY A 192 -13.85 -4.75 10.07
CA GLY A 192 -14.96 -5.35 10.81
C GLY A 192 -14.97 -6.87 10.74
N ILE A 193 -14.82 -7.44 9.53
CA ILE A 193 -14.83 -8.90 9.35
C ILE A 193 -13.57 -9.55 9.92
N VAL A 194 -12.38 -8.94 9.76
CA VAL A 194 -11.13 -9.46 10.35
C VAL A 194 -11.25 -9.52 11.87
N HIS A 195 -11.75 -8.47 12.51
CA HIS A 195 -11.96 -8.48 13.96
C HIS A 195 -13.06 -9.46 14.39
N PHE A 196 -14.12 -9.62 13.59
CA PHE A 196 -15.15 -10.62 13.87
C PHE A 196 -14.58 -12.03 13.83
N VAL A 197 -13.84 -12.37 12.78
CA VAL A 197 -13.19 -13.69 12.64
C VAL A 197 -12.22 -13.93 13.78
N GLU A 198 -11.36 -12.96 14.12
CA GLU A 198 -10.43 -13.07 15.25
C GLU A 198 -11.14 -13.38 16.57
N LEU A 199 -12.24 -12.68 16.88
CA LEU A 199 -12.99 -12.87 18.13
C LEU A 199 -13.71 -14.21 18.22
N TYR A 200 -14.14 -14.73 17.09
CA TYR A 200 -15.00 -15.91 17.03
C TYR A 200 -14.40 -17.09 16.24
N HIS A 201 -13.09 -17.06 16.01
CA HIS A 201 -12.38 -18.13 15.28
C HIS A 201 -12.69 -19.50 15.88
N GLY A 202 -13.15 -20.41 15.03
CA GLY A 202 -13.56 -21.75 15.46
C GLY A 202 -14.91 -21.86 16.20
N GLU A 203 -15.61 -20.75 16.45
CA GLU A 203 -16.88 -20.72 17.16
C GLU A 203 -18.10 -20.47 16.26
N TYR A 204 -17.89 -19.88 15.09
CA TYR A 204 -18.99 -19.60 14.16
C TYR A 204 -19.06 -20.65 13.04
N ASP A 205 -20.29 -20.88 12.56
CA ASP A 205 -20.53 -21.67 11.37
C ASP A 205 -20.32 -20.81 10.12
N ARG A 206 -19.34 -21.18 9.32
CA ARG A 206 -18.89 -20.45 8.15
C ARG A 206 -19.98 -20.33 7.09
N GLU A 207 -20.65 -21.42 6.75
CA GLU A 207 -21.70 -21.44 5.72
C GLU A 207 -22.89 -20.57 6.13
N ARG A 208 -23.25 -20.66 7.40
CA ARG A 208 -24.30 -19.82 7.98
C ARG A 208 -23.96 -18.33 7.89
N LEU A 209 -22.70 -17.95 8.19
CA LEU A 209 -22.28 -16.55 8.10
C LEU A 209 -22.39 -16.05 6.65
N ILE A 210 -21.87 -16.80 5.68
CA ILE A 210 -21.93 -16.48 4.26
C ILE A 210 -23.38 -16.33 3.79
N TYR A 211 -24.24 -17.30 4.13
CA TYR A 211 -25.67 -17.24 3.81
C TYR A 211 -26.34 -15.98 4.39
N SER A 212 -26.03 -15.66 5.65
CA SER A 212 -26.59 -14.49 6.32
C SER A 212 -26.10 -13.17 5.70
N LEU A 213 -24.82 -13.11 5.29
CA LEU A 213 -24.24 -11.94 4.65
C LEU A 213 -24.84 -11.68 3.27
N ARG A 214 -25.14 -12.71 2.49
CA ARG A 214 -25.75 -12.62 1.16
C ARG A 214 -27.14 -11.96 1.18
N ALA A 215 -27.80 -11.92 2.32
CA ALA A 215 -29.09 -11.24 2.48
C ALA A 215 -28.96 -9.70 2.47
N TYR A 216 -27.74 -9.16 2.50
CA TYR A 216 -27.47 -7.72 2.55
C TYR A 216 -26.50 -7.30 1.44
N GLU A 217 -26.77 -6.18 0.79
CA GLU A 217 -25.78 -5.56 -0.09
C GLU A 217 -24.66 -4.89 0.74
N PRO A 218 -23.39 -5.01 0.34
CA PRO A 218 -22.26 -4.45 1.11
C PRO A 218 -22.38 -2.97 1.42
N LYS A 219 -22.94 -2.18 0.48
CA LYS A 219 -23.16 -0.74 0.67
C LYS A 219 -24.07 -0.42 1.85
N PHE A 220 -25.08 -1.28 2.13
CA PHE A 220 -25.97 -1.08 3.30
C PHE A 220 -25.25 -1.39 4.61
N ILE A 221 -24.39 -2.41 4.62
CA ILE A 221 -23.54 -2.70 5.80
C ILE A 221 -22.63 -1.52 6.08
N TYR A 222 -21.99 -0.98 5.04
CA TYR A 222 -21.16 0.22 5.17
C TYR A 222 -21.93 1.40 5.72
N ALA A 223 -23.11 1.70 5.16
CA ALA A 223 -23.97 2.80 5.60
C ALA A 223 -24.46 2.62 7.04
N ALA A 224 -24.88 1.40 7.41
CA ALA A 224 -25.32 1.09 8.76
C ALA A 224 -24.19 1.28 9.80
N GLY A 225 -22.96 0.87 9.47
CA GLY A 225 -21.79 1.11 10.33
C GLY A 225 -21.46 2.59 10.47
N LYS A 226 -21.65 3.39 9.42
CA LYS A 226 -21.47 4.86 9.50
C LYS A 226 -22.56 5.54 10.33
N ALA A 227 -23.78 5.01 10.30
CA ALA A 227 -24.93 5.56 11.04
C ALA A 227 -24.92 5.17 12.53
N GLU A 228 -24.16 4.13 12.93
CA GLU A 228 -24.06 3.68 14.32
C GLU A 228 -23.43 4.77 15.20
N LYS A 229 -24.11 5.12 16.29
CA LYS A 229 -23.72 6.22 17.20
C LYS A 229 -23.21 5.75 18.56
N GLU A 230 -23.65 4.58 19.01
CA GLU A 230 -23.33 4.05 20.34
C GLU A 230 -21.94 3.44 20.38
N LEU A 231 -21.53 2.78 19.30
CA LEU A 231 -20.21 2.18 19.15
C LEU A 231 -19.26 3.08 18.35
N ARG A 232 -17.96 2.93 18.56
CA ARG A 232 -16.93 3.71 17.87
C ARG A 232 -15.93 2.81 17.11
N GLY A 233 -15.34 3.36 16.06
CA GLY A 233 -14.28 2.68 15.30
C GLY A 233 -14.77 1.37 14.70
N VAL A 234 -13.90 0.37 14.70
CA VAL A 234 -14.15 -0.96 14.13
C VAL A 234 -15.29 -1.71 14.82
N LYS A 235 -15.55 -1.45 16.12
CA LYS A 235 -16.62 -2.12 16.87
C LYS A 235 -18.00 -1.97 16.24
N ARG A 236 -18.25 -0.89 15.49
CA ARG A 236 -19.51 -0.70 14.74
C ARG A 236 -19.74 -1.83 13.74
N TYR A 237 -18.70 -2.18 13.00
CA TYR A 237 -18.78 -3.21 11.96
C TYR A 237 -18.72 -4.61 12.54
N VAL A 238 -17.92 -4.83 13.60
CA VAL A 238 -17.93 -6.10 14.35
C VAL A 238 -19.35 -6.40 14.86
N ASN A 239 -20.02 -5.42 15.46
CA ASN A 239 -21.39 -5.55 15.94
C ASN A 239 -22.40 -5.85 14.81
N LEU A 240 -22.21 -5.26 13.62
CA LEU A 240 -23.05 -5.59 12.46
C LEU A 240 -22.88 -7.04 12.04
N PHE A 241 -21.65 -7.54 11.89
CA PHE A 241 -21.41 -8.95 11.56
C PHE A 241 -21.96 -9.89 12.64
N TYR A 242 -21.74 -9.56 13.90
CA TYR A 242 -22.29 -10.28 15.04
C TYR A 242 -23.84 -10.36 14.98
N ARG A 243 -24.50 -9.23 14.73
CA ARG A 243 -25.97 -9.18 14.62
C ARG A 243 -26.50 -9.90 13.39
N ILE A 244 -25.82 -9.81 12.26
CA ILE A 244 -26.16 -10.53 11.02
C ILE A 244 -26.04 -12.04 11.24
N TYR A 245 -24.95 -12.51 11.88
CA TYR A 245 -24.77 -13.92 12.18
C TYR A 245 -25.83 -14.44 13.14
N ASN A 246 -26.07 -13.77 14.25
CA ASN A 246 -27.05 -14.20 15.25
C ASN A 246 -28.50 -14.09 14.75
N GLY A 247 -28.81 -13.07 13.95
CA GLY A 247 -30.16 -12.83 13.46
C GLY A 247 -31.18 -12.72 14.60
N ARG A 248 -32.40 -13.25 14.35
CA ARG A 248 -33.47 -13.32 15.35
C ARG A 248 -33.55 -14.67 16.09
N ARG A 249 -32.50 -15.46 16.03
CA ARG A 249 -32.49 -16.82 16.60
C ARG A 249 -32.32 -16.79 18.11
N ARG A 250 -32.92 -17.77 18.80
CA ARG A 250 -32.80 -17.92 20.26
C ARG A 250 -31.74 -18.97 20.66
N HIS A 251 -31.29 -19.81 19.72
CA HIS A 251 -30.32 -20.90 19.98
C HIS A 251 -29.14 -20.82 19.01
N SER A 252 -28.01 -21.36 19.40
CA SER A 252 -26.76 -21.36 18.63
C SER A 252 -26.29 -19.94 18.25
N THR A 253 -26.41 -19.01 19.18
CA THR A 253 -25.91 -17.63 19.02
C THR A 253 -24.51 -17.50 19.61
N LEU A 254 -23.69 -16.68 18.99
CA LEU A 254 -22.40 -16.28 19.56
C LEU A 254 -22.61 -15.38 20.79
N PRO A 255 -21.77 -15.51 21.84
CA PRO A 255 -21.79 -14.55 22.94
C PRO A 255 -21.18 -13.21 22.49
N MET A 256 -21.57 -12.11 23.14
CA MET A 256 -20.96 -10.81 22.87
C MET A 256 -19.58 -10.71 23.51
N LYS A 257 -18.52 -10.42 22.72
CA LYS A 257 -17.11 -10.39 23.15
C LYS A 257 -16.42 -9.03 22.99
N PHE A 258 -17.13 -7.94 22.63
CA PHE A 258 -16.51 -6.66 22.29
C PHE A 258 -17.22 -5.44 22.91
#